data_062bef7b41b5ad647ee341cb1fe799d8
#
_entry.id   062bef7b41b5ad647ee341cb1fe799d8
#
_cell.length_a   1.000
_cell.length_b   1.000
_cell.length_c   1.000
_cell.angle_alpha   90.00
_cell.angle_beta   90.00
_cell.angle_gamma   90.00
#
_symmetry.space_group_name_H-M   'P 1'
#
loop_
_entity.id
_entity.type
_entity.pdbx_description
1 polymer ?
#
loop_
_entity_poly.entity_id
_entity_poly.type
_entity_poly.pdbx_seq_one_letter_code
_entity_poly.pdbx_strand_id
1 'polypeptide(L)'
;IGLQNPGTDNVVRAILPALDFDETRFIANVSGSTIEEYAEVTRRFDDSPIDAIEINISCPNVKEGGVAFGNYPDMSARVVAACRATTRKPLITKLSPNQTDIRENARLCIEAGSDGLSVINTLMGMAIDARTRRPVIGNVQGGLSGPAIKPIALLKVHQVYDVARKHNVPIIGQGGIINATDAIEFMIAGASAVGV
;
A
#
# COMPACT_ATOMS: atom_id res chain seq x y z
N ILE A 1 -11.08 2.21 -13.15
CA ILE A 1 -9.75 1.75 -13.56
C ILE A 1 -9.34 0.65 -12.60
N GLY A 2 -9.19 -0.58 -13.10
CA GLY A 2 -8.64 -1.68 -12.33
C GLY A 2 -7.12 -1.56 -12.24
N LEU A 3 -6.49 -2.39 -11.42
CA LEU A 3 -5.03 -2.50 -11.33
C LEU A 3 -4.48 -3.21 -12.58
N GLN A 4 -4.64 -2.60 -13.75
CA GLN A 4 -4.16 -3.16 -14.99
C GLN A 4 -2.64 -3.26 -14.96
N ASN A 5 -2.13 -4.45 -15.16
CA ASN A 5 -0.70 -4.73 -15.18
C ASN A 5 -0.42 -5.89 -16.14
N PRO A 6 0.83 -6.03 -16.62
CA PRO A 6 1.19 -7.06 -17.60
C PRO A 6 1.39 -8.47 -16.98
N GLY A 7 1.18 -8.62 -15.69
CA GLY A 7 1.46 -9.84 -14.93
C GLY A 7 2.92 -9.96 -14.49
N THR A 8 3.14 -10.68 -13.39
CA THR A 8 4.46 -10.82 -12.74
C THR A 8 5.51 -11.37 -13.67
N ASP A 9 5.17 -12.39 -14.47
CA ASP A 9 6.14 -13.02 -15.40
C ASP A 9 6.68 -12.02 -16.44
N ASN A 10 5.79 -11.18 -16.99
CA ASN A 10 6.21 -10.19 -17.97
C ASN A 10 7.01 -9.05 -17.30
N VAL A 11 6.64 -8.65 -16.08
CA VAL A 11 7.44 -7.66 -15.33
C VAL A 11 8.85 -8.18 -15.12
N VAL A 12 9.01 -9.38 -14.59
CA VAL A 12 10.34 -9.97 -14.27
C VAL A 12 11.16 -10.22 -15.53
N ARG A 13 10.56 -10.73 -16.61
CA ARG A 13 11.29 -11.14 -17.81
C ARG A 13 11.55 -10.02 -18.82
N ALA A 14 10.67 -9.03 -18.90
CA ALA A 14 10.73 -8.02 -19.96
C ALA A 14 10.90 -6.59 -19.43
N ILE A 15 10.28 -6.23 -18.31
CA ILE A 15 10.34 -4.85 -17.80
C ILE A 15 11.58 -4.63 -16.95
N LEU A 16 11.82 -5.47 -15.94
CA LEU A 16 12.96 -5.29 -15.04
C LEU A 16 14.32 -5.26 -15.76
N PRO A 17 14.60 -6.11 -16.77
CA PRO A 17 15.87 -6.04 -17.49
C PRO A 17 16.11 -4.74 -18.28
N ALA A 18 15.05 -3.94 -18.51
CA ALA A 18 15.14 -2.66 -19.22
C ALA A 18 15.31 -1.46 -18.26
N LEU A 19 15.29 -1.68 -16.94
CA LEU A 19 15.47 -0.64 -15.93
C LEU A 19 16.94 -0.47 -15.56
N ASP A 20 17.33 0.77 -15.24
CA ASP A 20 18.67 1.10 -14.75
C ASP A 20 18.67 1.08 -13.21
N PHE A 21 19.16 -0.01 -12.64
CA PHE A 21 19.26 -0.22 -11.20
C PHE A 21 20.44 0.53 -10.55
N ASP A 22 21.35 1.06 -11.35
CA ASP A 22 22.47 1.89 -10.85
C ASP A 22 22.02 3.34 -10.64
N GLU A 23 21.04 3.82 -11.42
CA GLU A 23 20.57 5.20 -11.36
C GLU A 23 19.59 5.45 -10.19
N THR A 24 18.72 4.47 -9.88
CA THR A 24 17.71 4.61 -8.80
C THR A 24 17.35 3.28 -8.15
N ARG A 25 16.60 3.35 -7.05
CA ARG A 25 16.08 2.17 -6.34
C ARG A 25 14.68 1.84 -6.80
N PHE A 26 14.38 0.56 -6.98
CA PHE A 26 13.10 0.09 -7.45
C PHE A 26 12.37 -0.72 -6.37
N ILE A 27 11.14 -0.32 -6.06
CA ILE A 27 10.23 -1.01 -5.14
C ILE A 27 9.11 -1.62 -5.97
N ALA A 28 8.95 -2.94 -5.95
CA ALA A 28 7.82 -3.60 -6.60
C ALA A 28 6.58 -3.51 -5.71
N ASN A 29 5.50 -2.89 -6.22
CA ASN A 29 4.19 -2.93 -5.56
C ASN A 29 3.47 -4.21 -5.98
N VAL A 30 3.19 -5.10 -5.03
CA VAL A 30 2.56 -6.40 -5.27
C VAL A 30 1.17 -6.48 -4.66
N SER A 31 0.29 -7.21 -5.34
CA SER A 31 -1.06 -7.50 -4.88
C SER A 31 -1.46 -8.91 -5.25
N GLY A 32 -2.46 -9.46 -4.58
CA GLY A 32 -3.05 -10.76 -4.86
C GLY A 32 -4.52 -10.81 -4.46
N SER A 33 -5.22 -11.85 -4.85
CA SER A 33 -6.61 -12.12 -4.46
C SER A 33 -6.70 -13.10 -3.29
N THR A 34 -5.63 -13.88 -3.05
CA THR A 34 -5.50 -14.80 -1.92
C THR A 34 -4.15 -14.60 -1.21
N ILE A 35 -4.01 -15.13 0.00
CA ILE A 35 -2.74 -15.08 0.76
C ILE A 35 -1.64 -15.80 -0.02
N GLU A 36 -1.97 -16.91 -0.66
CA GLU A 36 -1.05 -17.73 -1.46
C GLU A 36 -0.56 -16.97 -2.69
N GLU A 37 -1.44 -16.22 -3.36
CA GLU A 37 -1.04 -15.36 -4.49
C GLU A 37 -0.08 -14.25 -4.06
N TYR A 38 -0.33 -13.59 -2.91
CA TYR A 38 0.61 -12.61 -2.36
C TYR A 38 1.98 -13.22 -2.11
N ALA A 39 2.04 -14.39 -1.47
CA ALA A 39 3.28 -15.10 -1.18
C ALA A 39 4.01 -15.52 -2.47
N GLU A 40 3.29 -16.05 -3.46
CA GLU A 40 3.88 -16.47 -4.74
C GLU A 40 4.43 -15.28 -5.55
N VAL A 41 3.68 -14.17 -5.64
CA VAL A 41 4.17 -12.97 -6.33
C VAL A 41 5.41 -12.41 -5.61
N THR A 42 5.39 -12.35 -4.28
CA THR A 42 6.53 -11.90 -3.47
C THR A 42 7.76 -12.79 -3.74
N ARG A 43 7.60 -14.10 -3.74
CA ARG A 43 8.67 -15.05 -4.04
C ARG A 43 9.30 -14.82 -5.42
N ARG A 44 8.50 -14.55 -6.44
CA ARG A 44 9.00 -14.27 -7.81
C ARG A 44 9.82 -12.98 -7.89
N PHE A 45 9.51 -12.01 -7.05
CA PHE A 45 10.29 -10.78 -6.98
C PHE A 45 11.54 -10.90 -6.10
N ASP A 46 11.61 -11.89 -5.20
CA ASP A 46 12.79 -12.09 -4.34
C ASP A 46 14.05 -12.36 -5.13
N ASP A 47 13.95 -13.16 -6.20
CA ASP A 47 15.07 -13.49 -7.10
C ASP A 47 15.39 -12.38 -8.13
N SER A 48 14.63 -11.28 -8.14
CA SER A 48 14.81 -10.17 -9.08
C SER A 48 15.74 -9.09 -8.53
N PRO A 49 16.25 -8.15 -9.37
CA PRO A 49 17.18 -7.11 -8.92
C PRO A 49 16.53 -5.96 -8.14
N ILE A 50 15.21 -5.96 -7.90
CA ILE A 50 14.54 -4.90 -7.14
C ILE A 50 15.07 -4.77 -5.71
N ASP A 51 14.99 -3.56 -5.14
CA ASP A 51 15.55 -3.25 -3.83
C ASP A 51 14.60 -3.59 -2.67
N ALA A 52 13.27 -3.47 -2.89
CA ALA A 52 12.26 -3.75 -1.86
C ALA A 52 10.93 -4.20 -2.49
N ILE A 53 10.04 -4.73 -1.65
CA ILE A 53 8.69 -5.14 -2.03
C ILE A 53 7.69 -4.37 -1.19
N GLU A 54 6.73 -3.69 -1.84
CA GLU A 54 5.58 -3.08 -1.19
C GLU A 54 4.35 -3.97 -1.38
N ILE A 55 3.82 -4.54 -0.30
CA ILE A 55 2.59 -5.34 -0.32
C ILE A 55 1.37 -4.41 -0.22
N ASN A 56 0.55 -4.40 -1.27
CA ASN A 56 -0.68 -3.63 -1.33
C ASN A 56 -1.87 -4.48 -0.84
N ILE A 57 -2.08 -4.49 0.49
CA ILE A 57 -3.17 -5.24 1.12
C ILE A 57 -4.54 -4.55 1.03
N SER A 58 -4.60 -3.38 0.40
CA SER A 58 -5.82 -2.55 0.34
C SER A 58 -6.62 -2.73 -0.95
N CYS A 59 -6.29 -3.73 -1.78
CA CYS A 59 -6.97 -3.93 -3.06
C CYS A 59 -8.41 -4.39 -2.84
N PRO A 60 -9.43 -3.63 -3.32
CA PRO A 60 -10.84 -3.96 -3.11
C PRO A 60 -11.34 -5.09 -4.04
N ASN A 61 -10.50 -5.65 -4.88
CA ASN A 61 -10.87 -6.62 -5.93
C ASN A 61 -10.80 -8.08 -5.48
N VAL A 62 -10.85 -8.38 -4.18
CA VAL A 62 -10.80 -9.77 -3.70
C VAL A 62 -12.12 -10.47 -3.96
N LYS A 63 -12.11 -11.51 -4.78
CA LYS A 63 -13.31 -12.28 -5.20
C LYS A 63 -13.99 -13.04 -4.06
N GLU A 64 -13.30 -13.33 -2.99
CA GLU A 64 -13.86 -14.02 -1.81
C GLU A 64 -14.42 -13.01 -0.80
N GLY A 65 -15.70 -12.70 -0.92
CA GLY A 65 -16.47 -11.95 0.07
C GLY A 65 -16.34 -10.42 0.03
N GLY A 66 -15.65 -9.82 -0.94
CA GLY A 66 -15.56 -8.35 -1.09
C GLY A 66 -14.82 -7.62 0.03
N VAL A 67 -14.05 -8.37 0.83
CA VAL A 67 -13.31 -7.86 1.98
C VAL A 67 -11.88 -7.53 1.56
N ALA A 68 -11.51 -6.25 1.62
CA ALA A 68 -10.12 -5.86 1.49
C ALA A 68 -9.35 -6.36 2.72
N PHE A 69 -8.34 -7.21 2.53
CA PHE A 69 -7.50 -7.73 3.63
C PHE A 69 -7.01 -6.63 4.58
N GLY A 70 -6.69 -5.46 4.03
CA GLY A 70 -6.19 -4.30 4.77
C GLY A 70 -7.18 -3.65 5.74
N ASN A 71 -8.44 -4.06 5.76
CA ASN A 71 -9.42 -3.54 6.72
C ASN A 71 -9.52 -4.38 8.00
N TYR A 72 -8.89 -5.55 8.00
CA TYR A 72 -8.88 -6.49 9.13
C TYR A 72 -7.44 -6.75 9.58
N PRO A 73 -7.05 -6.31 10.78
CA PRO A 73 -5.68 -6.40 11.26
C PRO A 73 -5.10 -7.81 11.23
N ASP A 74 -5.86 -8.81 11.66
CA ASP A 74 -5.42 -10.22 11.64
C ASP A 74 -5.17 -10.74 10.22
N MET A 75 -6.02 -10.37 9.27
CA MET A 75 -5.85 -10.76 7.86
C MET A 75 -4.65 -10.07 7.24
N SER A 76 -4.44 -8.78 7.55
CA SER A 76 -3.25 -8.05 7.15
C SER A 76 -1.98 -8.75 7.63
N ALA A 77 -1.92 -9.09 8.91
CA ALA A 77 -0.79 -9.80 9.52
C ALA A 77 -0.52 -11.15 8.85
N ARG A 78 -1.57 -11.93 8.53
CA ARG A 78 -1.43 -13.22 7.83
C ARG A 78 -0.83 -13.05 6.44
N VAL A 79 -1.25 -12.05 5.68
CA VAL A 79 -0.65 -11.73 4.36
C VAL A 79 0.82 -11.35 4.53
N VAL A 80 1.15 -10.46 5.48
CA VAL A 80 2.53 -10.04 5.74
C VAL A 80 3.39 -11.22 6.12
N ALA A 81 2.95 -12.08 7.05
CA ALA A 81 3.69 -13.26 7.48
C ALA A 81 3.94 -14.24 6.32
N ALA A 82 2.94 -14.47 5.46
CA ALA A 82 3.08 -15.33 4.30
C ALA A 82 4.10 -14.77 3.28
N CYS A 83 4.06 -13.45 3.01
CA CYS A 83 5.05 -12.79 2.15
C CYS A 83 6.44 -12.84 2.80
N ARG A 84 6.56 -12.54 4.10
CA ARG A 84 7.84 -12.59 4.82
C ARG A 84 8.52 -13.95 4.75
N ALA A 85 7.75 -15.03 4.78
CA ALA A 85 8.28 -16.37 4.67
C ALA A 85 8.93 -16.68 3.29
N THR A 86 8.65 -15.88 2.26
CA THR A 86 9.12 -16.11 0.88
C THR A 86 10.18 -15.13 0.39
N THR A 87 10.54 -14.11 1.18
CA THR A 87 11.55 -13.11 0.77
C THR A 87 12.44 -12.70 1.93
N ARG A 88 13.67 -12.29 1.61
CA ARG A 88 14.59 -11.61 2.53
C ARG A 88 14.74 -10.12 2.23
N LYS A 89 14.16 -9.65 1.12
CA LYS A 89 14.18 -8.24 0.76
C LYS A 89 13.40 -7.40 1.79
N PRO A 90 13.69 -6.10 1.90
CA PRO A 90 12.87 -5.17 2.66
C PRO A 90 11.40 -5.27 2.23
N LEU A 91 10.51 -5.49 3.21
CA LEU A 91 9.08 -5.69 3.00
C LEU A 91 8.31 -4.51 3.59
N ILE A 92 7.61 -3.78 2.74
CA ILE A 92 6.85 -2.59 3.11
C ILE A 92 5.36 -2.92 3.01
N THR A 93 4.58 -2.64 4.04
CA THR A 93 3.13 -2.87 3.99
C THR A 93 2.39 -1.57 3.72
N LYS A 94 1.61 -1.53 2.63
CA LYS A 94 0.76 -0.38 2.28
C LYS A 94 -0.61 -0.51 2.93
N LEU A 95 -0.86 0.37 3.92
CA LEU A 95 -2.04 0.32 4.78
C LEU A 95 -3.24 1.05 4.17
N SER A 96 -4.44 0.51 4.43
CA SER A 96 -5.72 1.11 4.06
C SER A 96 -6.14 2.19 5.06
N PRO A 97 -6.62 3.37 4.61
CA PRO A 97 -7.20 4.36 5.48
C PRO A 97 -8.65 4.04 5.90
N ASN A 98 -9.27 3.01 5.27
CA ASN A 98 -10.70 2.70 5.41
C ASN A 98 -11.01 1.96 6.72
N GLN A 99 -10.47 2.46 7.81
CA GLN A 99 -10.65 1.94 9.16
C GLN A 99 -10.57 3.11 10.16
N THR A 100 -11.33 3.01 11.25
CA THR A 100 -11.39 4.08 12.25
C THR A 100 -10.03 4.28 12.93
N ASP A 101 -9.42 3.22 13.43
CA ASP A 101 -8.09 3.22 14.02
C ASP A 101 -7.14 2.29 13.25
N ILE A 102 -6.09 2.87 12.66
CA ILE A 102 -5.10 2.16 11.85
C ILE A 102 -3.96 1.58 12.69
N ARG A 103 -3.86 1.95 13.97
CA ARG A 103 -2.71 1.62 14.84
C ARG A 103 -2.57 0.13 15.07
N GLU A 104 -3.69 -0.56 15.30
CA GLU A 104 -3.67 -2.01 15.52
C GLU A 104 -3.21 -2.77 14.27
N ASN A 105 -3.68 -2.33 13.09
CA ASN A 105 -3.24 -2.91 11.82
C ASN A 105 -1.74 -2.70 11.60
N ALA A 106 -1.25 -1.47 11.86
CA ALA A 106 0.19 -1.17 11.78
C ALA A 106 1.01 -2.06 12.74
N ARG A 107 0.57 -2.20 13.99
CA ARG A 107 1.24 -3.04 15.00
C ARG A 107 1.35 -4.48 14.55
N LEU A 108 0.25 -5.09 14.14
CA LEU A 108 0.23 -6.49 13.72
C LEU A 108 1.03 -6.74 12.43
N CYS A 109 1.03 -5.80 11.48
CA CYS A 109 1.88 -5.89 10.29
C CYS A 109 3.38 -5.84 10.64
N ILE A 110 3.78 -4.98 11.57
CA ILE A 110 5.17 -4.91 12.06
C ILE A 110 5.56 -6.24 12.73
N GLU A 111 4.74 -6.75 13.64
CA GLU A 111 4.97 -8.01 14.36
C GLU A 111 5.01 -9.21 13.41
N ALA A 112 4.29 -9.14 12.30
CA ALA A 112 4.30 -10.17 11.24
C ALA A 112 5.52 -10.10 10.31
N GLY A 113 6.39 -9.09 10.46
CA GLY A 113 7.67 -8.99 9.73
C GLY A 113 7.73 -7.92 8.65
N SER A 114 6.89 -6.87 8.74
CA SER A 114 7.01 -5.69 7.88
C SER A 114 8.20 -4.82 8.33
N ASP A 115 9.11 -4.50 7.41
CA ASP A 115 10.30 -3.66 7.67
C ASP A 115 9.99 -2.16 7.52
N GLY A 116 8.90 -1.82 6.85
CA GLY A 116 8.42 -0.46 6.62
C GLY A 116 6.92 -0.41 6.43
N LEU A 117 6.32 0.76 6.59
CA LEU A 117 4.90 0.98 6.37
C LEU A 117 4.68 2.11 5.35
N SER A 118 3.76 1.90 4.40
CA SER A 118 3.33 2.90 3.43
C SER A 118 1.93 3.37 3.82
N VAL A 119 1.76 4.66 4.08
CA VAL A 119 0.54 5.24 4.66
C VAL A 119 0.16 6.50 3.88
N ILE A 120 -0.93 6.49 3.11
CA ILE A 120 -2.06 5.58 3.03
C ILE A 120 -2.37 5.16 1.58
N ASN A 121 -3.19 4.12 1.43
CA ASN A 121 -3.89 3.85 0.18
C ASN A 121 -5.09 4.82 0.01
N THR A 122 -5.89 4.66 -1.04
CA THR A 122 -7.04 5.51 -1.33
C THR A 122 -8.19 5.34 -0.32
N LEU A 123 -8.93 6.43 -0.07
CA LEU A 123 -10.15 6.41 0.72
C LEU A 123 -11.34 6.04 -0.16
N MET A 124 -12.22 5.16 0.32
CA MET A 124 -13.43 4.80 -0.43
C MET A 124 -14.38 5.99 -0.56
N GLY A 125 -14.84 6.23 -1.79
CA GLY A 125 -15.74 7.30 -2.12
C GLY A 125 -16.69 6.93 -3.25
N MET A 126 -17.70 7.78 -3.49
CA MET A 126 -18.65 7.66 -4.58
C MET A 126 -18.99 9.04 -5.14
N ALA A 127 -19.19 9.13 -6.45
CA ALA A 127 -19.75 10.31 -7.10
C ALA A 127 -21.03 9.93 -7.85
N ILE A 128 -22.04 10.82 -7.80
CA ILE A 128 -23.33 10.65 -8.48
C ILE A 128 -23.50 11.79 -9.48
N ASP A 129 -23.87 11.44 -10.70
CA ASP A 129 -24.36 12.40 -11.68
C ASP A 129 -25.85 12.69 -11.41
N ALA A 130 -26.14 13.91 -10.95
CA ALA A 130 -27.50 14.32 -10.61
C ALA A 130 -28.45 14.37 -11.82
N ARG A 131 -27.95 14.52 -13.05
CA ARG A 131 -28.78 14.57 -14.26
C ARG A 131 -29.25 13.17 -14.64
N THR A 132 -28.31 12.21 -14.67
CA THR A 132 -28.62 10.81 -15.02
C THR A 132 -29.11 10.02 -13.81
N ARG A 133 -28.93 10.53 -12.59
CA ARG A 133 -29.22 9.88 -11.30
C ARG A 133 -28.53 8.51 -11.17
N ARG A 134 -27.28 8.45 -11.66
CA ARG A 134 -26.45 7.22 -11.67
C ARG A 134 -25.08 7.50 -11.07
N PRO A 135 -24.39 6.48 -10.54
CA PRO A 135 -22.99 6.60 -10.19
C PRO A 135 -22.16 6.99 -11.43
N VAL A 136 -21.15 7.87 -11.21
CA VAL A 136 -20.26 8.34 -12.28
C VAL A 136 -19.34 7.22 -12.76
N ILE A 137 -18.94 6.30 -11.87
CA ILE A 137 -18.06 5.19 -12.19
C ILE A 137 -18.83 3.87 -12.19
N GLY A 138 -18.49 2.95 -13.10
CA GLY A 138 -19.21 1.70 -13.30
C GLY A 138 -19.25 0.77 -12.08
N ASN A 139 -18.21 0.83 -11.21
CA ASN A 139 -18.14 0.05 -9.97
C ASN A 139 -18.89 0.69 -8.79
N VAL A 140 -19.69 1.75 -9.02
CA VAL A 140 -20.45 2.50 -8.01
C VAL A 140 -19.55 3.28 -7.05
N GLN A 141 -18.59 2.62 -6.44
CA GLN A 141 -17.63 3.19 -5.50
C GLN A 141 -16.19 3.00 -6.01
N GLY A 142 -15.28 3.86 -5.58
CA GLY A 142 -13.85 3.79 -5.94
C GLY A 142 -12.96 4.54 -4.97
N GLY A 143 -11.66 4.42 -5.19
CA GLY A 143 -10.68 5.08 -4.35
C GLY A 143 -10.59 6.57 -4.66
N LEU A 144 -10.83 7.41 -3.65
CA LEU A 144 -10.55 8.84 -3.67
C LEU A 144 -9.07 9.07 -3.38
N SER A 145 -8.41 9.86 -4.21
CA SER A 145 -7.01 10.30 -4.06
C SER A 145 -6.89 11.80 -4.36
N GLY A 146 -5.66 12.31 -4.35
CA GLY A 146 -5.36 13.71 -4.62
C GLY A 146 -5.47 14.61 -3.39
N PRO A 147 -5.42 15.96 -3.55
CA PRO A 147 -5.28 16.90 -2.42
C PRO A 147 -6.37 16.80 -1.37
N ALA A 148 -7.56 16.34 -1.76
CA ALA A 148 -8.71 16.23 -0.86
C ALA A 148 -8.49 15.24 0.30
N ILE A 149 -7.62 14.23 0.13
CA ILE A 149 -7.36 13.25 1.19
C ILE A 149 -6.19 13.62 2.11
N LYS A 150 -5.43 14.69 1.82
CA LYS A 150 -4.25 15.08 2.62
C LYS A 150 -4.52 15.15 4.12
N PRO A 151 -5.58 15.82 4.61
CA PRO A 151 -5.82 15.88 6.06
C PRO A 151 -6.04 14.51 6.70
N ILE A 152 -6.65 13.58 5.96
CA ILE A 152 -6.87 12.21 6.41
C ILE A 152 -5.55 11.44 6.43
N ALA A 153 -4.75 11.59 5.37
CA ALA A 153 -3.44 10.96 5.27
C ALA A 153 -2.49 11.39 6.39
N LEU A 154 -2.42 12.69 6.69
CA LEU A 154 -1.63 13.24 7.80
C LEU A 154 -2.05 12.66 9.14
N LEU A 155 -3.37 12.60 9.42
CA LEU A 155 -3.88 11.99 10.64
C LEU A 155 -3.47 10.51 10.74
N LYS A 156 -3.59 9.76 9.65
CA LYS A 156 -3.23 8.33 9.64
C LYS A 156 -1.73 8.11 9.81
N VAL A 157 -0.88 8.92 9.17
CA VAL A 157 0.58 8.89 9.38
C VAL A 157 0.91 9.16 10.86
N HIS A 158 0.30 10.18 11.47
CA HIS A 158 0.50 10.49 12.88
C HIS A 158 0.07 9.33 13.79
N GLN A 159 -1.09 8.72 13.54
CA GLN A 159 -1.56 7.55 14.29
C GLN A 159 -0.60 6.35 14.16
N VAL A 160 -0.10 6.08 12.95
CA VAL A 160 0.84 4.98 12.70
C VAL A 160 2.20 5.26 13.34
N TYR A 161 2.65 6.53 13.35
CA TYR A 161 3.91 6.92 13.99
C TYR A 161 3.95 6.59 15.48
N ASP A 162 2.82 6.70 16.19
CA ASP A 162 2.73 6.33 17.62
C ASP A 162 3.10 4.86 17.89
N VAL A 163 2.90 4.00 16.89
CA VAL A 163 3.25 2.57 16.96
C VAL A 163 4.64 2.34 16.37
N ALA A 164 4.85 2.77 15.13
CA ALA A 164 6.05 2.48 14.34
C ALA A 164 7.35 2.94 15.02
N ARG A 165 7.35 4.11 15.68
CA ARG A 165 8.51 4.64 16.42
C ARG A 165 9.00 3.73 17.53
N LYS A 166 8.11 2.93 18.14
CA LYS A 166 8.47 2.00 19.23
C LYS A 166 9.23 0.78 18.72
N HIS A 167 9.10 0.50 17.44
CA HIS A 167 9.73 -0.61 16.74
C HIS A 167 10.85 -0.17 15.78
N ASN A 168 11.14 1.14 15.72
CA ASN A 168 12.08 1.75 14.75
C ASN A 168 11.74 1.44 13.29
N VAL A 169 10.43 1.31 12.96
CA VAL A 169 9.96 1.02 11.61
C VAL A 169 9.69 2.33 10.86
N PRO A 170 10.31 2.56 9.68
CA PRO A 170 10.11 3.76 8.89
C PRO A 170 8.72 3.80 8.24
N ILE A 171 8.22 5.02 7.99
CA ILE A 171 6.94 5.27 7.34
C ILE A 171 7.18 6.05 6.04
N ILE A 172 6.61 5.57 4.93
CA ILE A 172 6.46 6.33 3.70
C ILE A 172 5.07 6.98 3.75
N GLY A 173 5.03 8.30 3.96
CA GLY A 173 3.78 9.06 3.98
C GLY A 173 3.33 9.41 2.57
N GLN A 174 2.06 9.15 2.22
CA GLN A 174 1.52 9.45 0.90
C GLN A 174 0.02 9.76 0.94
N GLY A 175 -0.41 10.60 0.01
CA GLY A 175 -1.82 10.97 -0.18
C GLY A 175 -2.04 12.49 -0.22
N GLY A 176 -2.15 13.03 -1.43
CA GLY A 176 -2.48 14.43 -1.66
C GLY A 176 -1.31 15.41 -1.54
N ILE A 177 -0.09 14.95 -1.68
CA ILE A 177 1.13 15.76 -1.75
C ILE A 177 1.22 16.37 -3.16
N ILE A 178 1.26 17.70 -3.26
CA ILE A 178 1.37 18.42 -4.54
C ILE A 178 2.48 19.48 -4.54
N ASN A 179 3.10 19.72 -3.40
CA ASN A 179 4.18 20.70 -3.25
C ASN A 179 5.10 20.34 -2.08
N ALA A 180 6.21 21.08 -1.94
CA ALA A 180 7.21 20.84 -0.91
C ALA A 180 6.67 21.03 0.53
N THR A 181 5.75 21.97 0.73
CA THR A 181 5.14 22.21 2.06
C THR A 181 4.35 20.98 2.49
N ASP A 182 3.56 20.38 1.58
CA ASP A 182 2.84 19.14 1.88
C ASP A 182 3.79 18.03 2.31
N ALA A 183 4.92 17.86 1.61
CA ALA A 183 5.93 16.87 1.96
C ALA A 183 6.50 17.09 3.37
N ILE A 184 6.80 18.35 3.72
CA ILE A 184 7.29 18.71 5.07
C ILE A 184 6.23 18.39 6.14
N GLU A 185 4.95 18.67 5.88
CA GLU A 185 3.86 18.34 6.80
C GLU A 185 3.81 16.83 7.10
N PHE A 186 4.00 15.97 6.08
CA PHE A 186 4.09 14.52 6.28
C PHE A 186 5.29 14.11 7.12
N MET A 187 6.45 14.73 6.91
CA MET A 187 7.65 14.49 7.73
C MET A 187 7.42 14.91 9.19
N ILE A 188 6.78 16.05 9.42
CA ILE A 188 6.41 16.52 10.78
C ILE A 188 5.40 15.56 11.42
N ALA A 189 4.46 14.99 10.66
CA ALA A 189 3.50 14.00 11.16
C ALA A 189 4.15 12.67 11.55
N GLY A 190 5.41 12.42 11.16
CA GLY A 190 6.19 11.24 11.53
C GLY A 190 6.62 10.35 10.35
N ALA A 191 6.42 10.77 9.10
CA ALA A 191 6.94 10.04 7.95
C ALA A 191 8.48 10.16 7.86
N SER A 192 9.13 9.08 7.46
CA SER A 192 10.58 9.03 7.18
C SER A 192 10.90 9.37 5.72
N ALA A 193 9.92 9.16 4.85
CA ALA A 193 9.96 9.50 3.43
C ALA A 193 8.54 9.83 2.96
N VAL A 194 8.41 10.40 1.76
CA VAL A 194 7.12 10.69 1.14
C VAL A 194 7.00 10.02 -0.23
N GLY A 195 5.76 9.60 -0.58
CA GLY A 195 5.39 9.11 -1.91
C GLY A 195 4.48 10.13 -2.60
N VAL A 196 4.81 10.48 -3.83
CA VAL A 196 4.09 11.49 -4.65
C VAL A 196 3.46 10.83 -5.86
#